data_f3a03f5c34e04e27e4fa58f2e86cc7af
#
_entry.id   f3a03f5c34e04e27e4fa58f2e86cc7af
#
_cell.length_a   1.000
_cell.length_b   1.000
_cell.length_c   1.000
_cell.angle_alpha   90.00
_cell.angle_beta   90.00
_cell.angle_gamma   90.00
#
_symmetry.space_group_name_H-M   'P 1'
#
loop_
_entity.id
_entity.type
_entity.pdbx_description
1 polymer ?
#
loop_
_entity_poly.entity_id
_entity_poly.type
_entity_poly.pdbx_seq_one_letter_code
_entity_poly.pdbx_strand_id
1 'polypeptide(L)'
;MGRTAQAGRVVILAAGDFPRAGGVARGILDAARRVVCCDGAADSFRRRTGREPDAVVGDCDSLRGRFANVVRVPEQETNDLEKAAAYCASRGWRAPVVLGATGRREDHSIGNVFRALGLGLAVVTDRGRFVPVEGRATLRAWKGAAVSVFAPDPATRMTSRGLAWPLDGVRFANLHCATLNRATSSRVVLTSTRRVSVFVAHPPPAEDDL
;
A
#
# COMPACT_ATOMS: atom_id res chain seq x y z
N MET A 1 -8.46 24.86 7.67
CA MET A 1 -8.69 23.85 8.75
C MET A 1 -9.45 22.67 8.13
N GLY A 2 -8.76 21.65 7.64
CA GLY A 2 -9.33 20.44 7.09
C GLY A 2 -9.07 19.31 8.08
N ARG A 3 -10.03 19.04 8.96
CA ARG A 3 -10.10 17.77 9.69
C ARG A 3 -10.31 16.68 8.65
N THR A 4 -9.23 16.03 8.21
CA THR A 4 -9.33 14.71 7.60
C THR A 4 -10.00 13.82 8.63
N ALA A 5 -11.29 13.58 8.42
CA ALA A 5 -12.06 12.60 9.16
C ALA A 5 -11.24 11.30 9.17
N GLN A 6 -10.84 10.88 10.34
CA GLN A 6 -10.35 9.56 10.66
C GLN A 6 -11.55 8.62 10.61
N ALA A 7 -12.17 8.52 9.43
CA ALA A 7 -13.14 7.48 9.14
C ALA A 7 -12.37 6.18 9.37
N GLY A 8 -12.86 5.32 10.26
CA GLY A 8 -12.15 4.16 10.77
C GLY A 8 -11.50 3.40 9.63
N ARG A 9 -10.16 3.28 9.70
CA ARG A 9 -9.34 2.78 8.62
C ARG A 9 -9.71 1.36 8.24
N VAL A 10 -9.96 1.13 6.96
CA VAL A 10 -10.15 -0.19 6.39
C VAL A 10 -8.78 -0.70 5.92
N VAL A 11 -8.49 -1.95 6.22
CA VAL A 11 -7.27 -2.63 5.80
C VAL A 11 -7.63 -3.82 4.91
N ILE A 12 -6.94 -3.97 3.79
CA ILE A 12 -6.85 -5.22 3.04
C ILE A 12 -5.51 -5.85 3.41
N LEU A 13 -5.54 -7.06 3.98
CA LEU A 13 -4.35 -7.82 4.32
C LEU A 13 -4.12 -8.90 3.26
N ALA A 14 -3.10 -8.72 2.44
CA ALA A 14 -2.67 -9.70 1.46
C ALA A 14 -1.77 -10.78 2.08
N ALA A 15 -1.50 -11.86 1.32
CA ALA A 15 -0.82 -13.07 1.82
C ALA A 15 0.72 -13.00 1.75
N GLY A 16 1.33 -11.83 1.62
CA GLY A 16 2.78 -11.61 1.73
C GLY A 16 3.28 -11.63 3.17
N ASP A 17 4.33 -10.86 3.45
CA ASP A 17 4.88 -10.76 4.80
C ASP A 17 3.91 -10.08 5.75
N PHE A 18 3.65 -10.73 6.86
CA PHE A 18 2.79 -10.17 7.90
C PHE A 18 3.50 -8.99 8.59
N PRO A 19 2.81 -7.86 8.84
CA PRO A 19 3.39 -6.68 9.48
C PRO A 19 4.14 -7.00 10.78
N ARG A 20 5.36 -6.48 10.92
CA ARG A 20 6.22 -6.71 12.09
C ARG A 20 5.66 -6.01 13.33
N ALA A 21 5.78 -6.67 14.47
CA ALA A 21 5.42 -6.06 15.77
C ALA A 21 6.22 -4.76 15.98
N GLY A 22 5.55 -3.72 16.52
CA GLY A 22 6.14 -2.39 16.71
C GLY A 22 6.29 -1.54 15.42
N GLY A 23 6.16 -2.14 14.22
CA GLY A 23 6.29 -1.44 12.95
C GLY A 23 5.06 -0.58 12.58
N VAL A 24 5.27 0.37 11.66
CA VAL A 24 4.21 1.27 11.16
C VAL A 24 3.04 0.50 10.56
N ALA A 25 3.33 -0.52 9.74
CA ALA A 25 2.30 -1.35 9.11
C ALA A 25 1.48 -2.11 10.17
N ARG A 26 2.12 -2.62 11.24
CA ARG A 26 1.45 -3.28 12.34
C ARG A 26 0.56 -2.32 13.13
N GLY A 27 1.03 -1.15 13.45
CA GLY A 27 0.22 -0.11 14.12
C GLY A 27 -1.03 0.26 13.31
N ILE A 28 -0.93 0.29 11.98
CA ILE A 28 -2.09 0.49 11.09
C ILE A 28 -3.08 -0.68 11.19
N LEU A 29 -2.59 -1.91 11.20
CA LEU A 29 -3.42 -3.13 11.31
C LEU A 29 -4.14 -3.19 12.65
N ASP A 30 -3.42 -2.90 13.74
CA ASP A 30 -3.97 -2.96 15.10
C ASP A 30 -5.05 -1.88 15.31
N ALA A 31 -4.87 -0.69 14.73
CA ALA A 31 -5.84 0.41 14.76
C ALA A 31 -6.94 0.30 13.69
N ALA A 32 -6.94 -0.75 12.87
CA ALA A 32 -7.93 -0.92 11.82
C ALA A 32 -9.31 -1.21 12.40
N ARG A 33 -10.31 -0.47 11.93
CA ARG A 33 -11.72 -0.71 12.26
C ARG A 33 -12.31 -1.90 11.50
N ARG A 34 -11.79 -2.12 10.29
CA ARG A 34 -12.21 -3.22 9.40
C ARG A 34 -10.98 -3.86 8.79
N VAL A 35 -10.97 -5.18 8.77
CA VAL A 35 -9.89 -5.96 8.14
C VAL A 35 -10.51 -6.96 7.19
N VAL A 36 -10.15 -6.85 5.91
CA VAL A 36 -10.45 -7.84 4.88
C VAL A 36 -9.18 -8.61 4.58
N CYS A 37 -9.18 -9.91 4.74
CA CYS A 37 -8.05 -10.76 4.43
C CYS A 37 -8.20 -11.38 3.05
N CYS A 38 -7.12 -11.36 2.26
CA CYS A 38 -7.03 -12.13 1.03
C CYS A 38 -6.70 -13.57 1.37
N ASP A 39 -7.63 -14.48 1.09
CA ASP A 39 -7.47 -15.93 1.23
C ASP A 39 -6.67 -16.37 2.47
N GLY A 40 -5.57 -17.11 2.33
CA GLY A 40 -4.73 -17.63 3.43
C GLY A 40 -4.11 -16.57 4.36
N ALA A 41 -4.21 -15.27 4.03
CA ALA A 41 -3.83 -14.20 4.96
C ALA A 41 -4.66 -14.23 6.24
N ALA A 42 -5.90 -14.73 6.18
CA ALA A 42 -6.81 -14.84 7.32
C ALA A 42 -6.27 -15.74 8.44
N ASP A 43 -5.66 -16.86 8.08
CA ASP A 43 -5.03 -17.78 9.05
C ASP A 43 -3.89 -17.11 9.81
N SER A 44 -3.06 -16.33 9.08
CA SER A 44 -1.96 -15.58 9.67
C SER A 44 -2.48 -14.43 10.56
N PHE A 45 -3.54 -13.75 10.13
CA PHE A 45 -4.18 -12.68 10.88
C PHE A 45 -4.70 -13.20 12.22
N ARG A 46 -5.54 -14.23 12.22
CA ARG A 46 -6.09 -14.82 13.45
C ARG A 46 -5.00 -15.34 14.39
N ARG A 47 -4.03 -16.07 13.85
CA ARG A 47 -2.93 -16.61 14.67
C ARG A 47 -2.07 -15.54 15.34
N ARG A 48 -1.82 -14.41 14.67
CA ARG A 48 -0.92 -13.35 15.14
C ARG A 48 -1.60 -12.22 15.91
N THR A 49 -2.93 -12.11 15.82
CA THR A 49 -3.67 -11.02 16.48
C THR A 49 -4.72 -11.51 17.46
N GLY A 50 -5.10 -12.79 17.42
CA GLY A 50 -6.23 -13.34 18.16
C GLY A 50 -7.60 -12.82 17.70
N ARG A 51 -7.66 -12.03 16.61
CA ARG A 51 -8.88 -11.41 16.09
C ARG A 51 -9.40 -12.19 14.88
N GLU A 52 -10.72 -12.09 14.65
CA GLU A 52 -11.34 -12.52 13.40
C GLU A 52 -11.35 -11.36 12.39
N PRO A 53 -11.07 -11.62 11.08
CA PRO A 53 -11.25 -10.61 10.04
C PRO A 53 -12.74 -10.33 9.81
N ASP A 54 -13.06 -9.11 9.33
CA ASP A 54 -14.43 -8.76 8.94
C ASP A 54 -14.90 -9.53 7.70
N ALA A 55 -13.97 -9.92 6.83
CA ALA A 55 -14.22 -10.84 5.72
C ALA A 55 -12.92 -11.52 5.27
N VAL A 56 -13.06 -12.71 4.69
CA VAL A 56 -12.03 -13.40 3.92
C VAL A 56 -12.50 -13.43 2.48
N VAL A 57 -11.68 -12.93 1.54
CA VAL A 57 -12.05 -12.81 0.12
C VAL A 57 -10.98 -13.45 -0.74
N GLY A 58 -11.37 -14.32 -1.66
CA GLY A 58 -10.48 -15.03 -2.58
C GLY A 58 -11.15 -16.25 -3.20
N ASP A 59 -10.37 -17.09 -3.88
CA ASP A 59 -10.84 -18.41 -4.34
C ASP A 59 -10.87 -19.45 -3.20
N CYS A 60 -10.22 -19.12 -2.08
CA CYS A 60 -10.17 -19.89 -0.84
C CYS A 60 -9.38 -21.22 -0.96
N ASP A 61 -8.48 -21.32 -1.91
CA ASP A 61 -7.67 -22.54 -2.13
C ASP A 61 -6.56 -22.69 -1.07
N SER A 62 -6.04 -21.59 -0.54
CA SER A 62 -5.02 -21.59 0.51
C SER A 62 -5.57 -21.42 1.92
N LEU A 63 -6.88 -21.25 2.07
CA LEU A 63 -7.56 -21.06 3.36
C LEU A 63 -7.64 -22.38 4.14
N ARG A 64 -7.07 -22.42 5.35
CA ARG A 64 -7.03 -23.63 6.20
C ARG A 64 -8.05 -23.57 7.34
N GLY A 65 -8.27 -22.39 7.91
CA GLY A 65 -9.20 -22.18 9.01
C GLY A 65 -10.65 -22.04 8.56
N ARG A 66 -11.57 -22.13 9.53
CA ARG A 66 -12.98 -21.79 9.33
C ARG A 66 -13.20 -20.36 9.82
N PHE A 67 -13.84 -19.52 9.00
CA PHE A 67 -14.13 -18.13 9.29
C PHE A 67 -15.62 -17.85 9.08
N ALA A 68 -16.16 -16.90 9.84
CA ALA A 68 -17.60 -16.62 9.82
C ALA A 68 -18.06 -15.94 8.51
N ASN A 69 -17.21 -15.12 7.90
CA ASN A 69 -17.55 -14.36 6.71
C ASN A 69 -16.52 -14.63 5.59
N VAL A 70 -16.77 -15.68 4.81
CA VAL A 70 -15.97 -16.06 3.65
C VAL A 70 -16.72 -15.69 2.38
N VAL A 71 -16.11 -14.88 1.55
CA VAL A 71 -16.62 -14.45 0.24
C VAL A 71 -15.79 -15.14 -0.84
N ARG A 72 -16.27 -16.27 -1.30
CA ARG A 72 -15.60 -17.05 -2.34
C ARG A 72 -15.84 -16.44 -3.71
N VAL A 73 -14.76 -16.08 -4.39
CA VAL A 73 -14.75 -15.53 -5.76
C VAL A 73 -13.85 -16.42 -6.61
N PRO A 74 -14.42 -17.45 -7.28
CA PRO A 74 -13.64 -18.52 -7.93
C PRO A 74 -13.05 -18.12 -9.28
N GLU A 75 -13.42 -16.97 -9.84
CA GLU A 75 -12.87 -16.49 -11.10
C GLU A 75 -11.34 -16.28 -11.01
N GLN A 76 -10.62 -16.47 -12.11
CA GLN A 76 -9.16 -16.40 -12.15
C GLN A 76 -8.63 -15.20 -12.96
N GLU A 77 -9.51 -14.31 -13.40
CA GLU A 77 -9.15 -13.12 -14.18
C GLU A 77 -8.54 -12.02 -13.31
N THR A 78 -8.96 -11.96 -12.04
CA THR A 78 -8.44 -11.02 -11.05
C THR A 78 -7.73 -11.75 -9.91
N ASN A 79 -6.78 -11.06 -9.27
CA ASN A 79 -6.16 -11.64 -8.07
C ASN A 79 -6.95 -11.29 -6.80
N ASP A 80 -6.60 -11.91 -5.68
CA ASP A 80 -7.31 -11.73 -4.41
C ASP A 80 -7.29 -10.30 -3.90
N LEU A 81 -6.26 -9.51 -4.21
CA LEU A 81 -6.22 -8.08 -3.85
C LEU A 81 -7.31 -7.29 -4.59
N GLU A 82 -7.51 -7.57 -5.89
CA GLU A 82 -8.55 -6.94 -6.69
C GLU A 82 -9.94 -7.37 -6.21
N LYS A 83 -10.12 -8.66 -5.93
CA LYS A 83 -11.36 -9.22 -5.35
C LYS A 83 -11.69 -8.56 -4.00
N ALA A 84 -10.70 -8.45 -3.12
CA ALA A 84 -10.87 -7.81 -1.81
C ALA A 84 -11.19 -6.30 -1.93
N ALA A 85 -10.56 -5.61 -2.89
CA ALA A 85 -10.85 -4.19 -3.17
C ALA A 85 -12.28 -4.01 -3.70
N ALA A 86 -12.73 -4.87 -4.61
CA ALA A 86 -14.10 -4.87 -5.13
C ALA A 86 -15.11 -5.15 -4.01
N TYR A 87 -14.81 -6.10 -3.12
CA TYR A 87 -15.64 -6.34 -1.94
C TYR A 87 -15.72 -5.11 -1.03
N CYS A 88 -14.59 -4.46 -0.72
CA CYS A 88 -14.62 -3.22 0.07
C CYS A 88 -15.49 -2.15 -0.60
N ALA A 89 -15.37 -1.97 -1.92
CA ALA A 89 -16.16 -1.02 -2.67
C ALA A 89 -17.67 -1.33 -2.60
N SER A 90 -18.07 -2.59 -2.75
CA SER A 90 -19.48 -3.03 -2.64
C SER A 90 -20.08 -2.77 -1.26
N ARG A 91 -19.23 -2.74 -0.21
CA ARG A 91 -19.64 -2.40 1.18
C ARG A 91 -19.62 -0.90 1.47
N GLY A 92 -19.24 -0.05 0.49
CA GLY A 92 -19.05 1.38 0.69
C GLY A 92 -17.80 1.73 1.51
N TRP A 93 -16.88 0.80 1.71
CA TRP A 93 -15.63 0.99 2.46
C TRP A 93 -14.59 1.63 1.54
N ARG A 94 -14.38 2.92 1.73
CA ARG A 94 -13.55 3.74 0.83
C ARG A 94 -12.09 3.74 1.23
N ALA A 95 -11.22 3.81 0.22
CA ALA A 95 -9.77 3.98 0.34
C ALA A 95 -9.11 3.03 1.37
N PRO A 96 -9.30 1.69 1.24
CA PRO A 96 -8.59 0.77 2.10
C PRO A 96 -7.08 0.91 1.91
N VAL A 97 -6.33 0.63 2.98
CA VAL A 97 -4.86 0.53 2.94
C VAL A 97 -4.49 -0.93 2.78
N VAL A 98 -3.58 -1.22 1.86
CA VAL A 98 -3.11 -2.58 1.61
C VAL A 98 -1.87 -2.86 2.47
N LEU A 99 -1.91 -3.94 3.23
CA LEU A 99 -0.80 -4.48 4.02
C LEU A 99 -0.48 -5.90 3.56
N GLY A 100 0.75 -6.37 3.83
CA GLY A 100 1.15 -7.73 3.45
C GLY A 100 1.17 -7.97 1.93
N ALA A 101 1.30 -6.92 1.13
CA ALA A 101 1.34 -7.04 -0.33
C ALA A 101 2.71 -7.45 -0.87
N THR A 102 3.75 -7.39 -0.06
CA THR A 102 5.14 -7.65 -0.44
C THR A 102 5.77 -8.73 0.43
N GLY A 103 6.96 -9.18 0.05
CA GLY A 103 7.64 -10.30 0.68
C GLY A 103 7.21 -11.66 0.14
N ARG A 104 7.81 -12.72 0.60
CA ARG A 104 7.68 -14.12 0.15
C ARG A 104 8.05 -14.32 -1.32
N ARG A 105 7.20 -13.91 -2.26
CA ARG A 105 7.43 -14.03 -3.71
C ARG A 105 7.61 -12.65 -4.32
N GLU A 106 8.70 -12.43 -5.04
CA GLU A 106 9.08 -11.15 -5.64
C GLU A 106 8.12 -10.74 -6.76
N ASP A 107 7.71 -11.69 -7.59
CA ASP A 107 6.77 -11.48 -8.69
C ASP A 107 5.39 -11.02 -8.18
N HIS A 108 4.89 -11.65 -7.11
CA HIS A 108 3.67 -11.20 -6.45
C HIS A 108 3.82 -9.82 -5.81
N SER A 109 5.00 -9.53 -5.24
CA SER A 109 5.29 -8.22 -4.63
C SER A 109 5.19 -7.11 -5.66
N ILE A 110 5.83 -7.29 -6.83
CA ILE A 110 5.78 -6.35 -7.95
C ILE A 110 4.34 -6.21 -8.46
N GLY A 111 3.68 -7.35 -8.75
CA GLY A 111 2.31 -7.39 -9.25
C GLY A 111 1.33 -6.67 -8.33
N ASN A 112 1.39 -6.93 -7.01
CA ASN A 112 0.49 -6.32 -6.04
C ASN A 112 0.68 -4.81 -5.91
N VAL A 113 1.93 -4.31 -5.97
CA VAL A 113 2.20 -2.86 -5.92
C VAL A 113 1.56 -2.15 -7.12
N PHE A 114 1.68 -2.71 -8.34
CA PHE A 114 1.10 -2.10 -9.53
C PHE A 114 -0.42 -2.31 -9.64
N ARG A 115 -0.96 -3.41 -9.16
CA ARG A 115 -2.41 -3.60 -9.04
C ARG A 115 -3.01 -2.58 -8.06
N ALA A 116 -2.40 -2.40 -6.89
CA ALA A 116 -2.82 -1.38 -5.93
C ALA A 116 -2.76 0.03 -6.54
N LEU A 117 -1.72 0.33 -7.35
CA LEU A 117 -1.63 1.58 -8.11
C LEU A 117 -2.83 1.75 -9.04
N GLY A 118 -3.16 0.73 -9.84
CA GLY A 118 -4.32 0.74 -10.74
C GLY A 118 -5.63 1.01 -10.00
N LEU A 119 -5.80 0.43 -8.83
CA LEU A 119 -6.96 0.60 -7.95
C LEU A 119 -6.94 1.94 -7.16
N GLY A 120 -5.88 2.72 -7.23
CA GLY A 120 -5.73 3.95 -6.45
C GLY A 120 -5.52 3.70 -4.95
N LEU A 121 -5.00 2.54 -4.56
CA LEU A 121 -4.79 2.14 -3.17
C LEU A 121 -3.33 2.29 -2.74
N ALA A 122 -3.13 2.76 -1.50
CA ALA A 122 -1.81 2.80 -0.91
C ALA A 122 -1.41 1.42 -0.36
N VAL A 123 -0.16 1.03 -0.60
CA VAL A 123 0.47 -0.15 0.02
C VAL A 123 1.40 0.33 1.12
N VAL A 124 1.28 -0.21 2.32
CA VAL A 124 2.19 0.07 3.43
C VAL A 124 2.92 -1.21 3.82
N THR A 125 4.24 -1.10 3.90
CA THR A 125 5.15 -2.17 4.31
C THR A 125 5.89 -1.77 5.58
N ASP A 126 6.70 -2.63 6.13
CA ASP A 126 7.55 -2.29 7.29
C ASP A 126 8.70 -1.32 6.93
N ARG A 127 9.01 -1.16 5.64
CA ARG A 127 10.12 -0.31 5.16
C ARG A 127 9.68 1.06 4.66
N GLY A 128 8.42 1.19 4.24
CA GLY A 128 7.89 2.41 3.64
C GLY A 128 6.48 2.21 3.09
N ARG A 129 6.04 3.18 2.32
CA ARG A 129 4.73 3.11 1.69
C ARG A 129 4.80 3.48 0.22
N PHE A 130 4.01 2.79 -0.59
CA PHE A 130 3.72 3.16 -1.98
C PHE A 130 2.39 3.92 -1.98
N VAL A 131 2.42 5.14 -2.49
CA VAL A 131 1.24 6.03 -2.55
C VAL A 131 0.92 6.32 -4.00
N PRO A 132 -0.30 6.03 -4.47
CA PRO A 132 -0.75 6.47 -5.79
C PRO A 132 -0.88 8.00 -5.81
N VAL A 133 -0.29 8.64 -6.81
CA VAL A 133 -0.34 10.08 -7.01
C VAL A 133 -0.78 10.38 -8.43
N GLU A 134 -1.84 11.19 -8.56
CA GLU A 134 -2.33 11.78 -9.79
C GLU A 134 -2.78 13.21 -9.45
N GLY A 135 -2.48 14.18 -10.29
CA GLY A 135 -2.65 15.58 -9.92
C GLY A 135 -1.65 16.02 -8.85
N ARG A 136 -2.06 16.97 -8.01
CA ARG A 136 -1.22 17.53 -6.94
C ARG A 136 -1.38 16.76 -5.63
N ALA A 137 -0.26 16.33 -5.07
CA ALA A 137 -0.21 15.65 -3.77
C ALA A 137 0.91 16.23 -2.88
N THR A 138 0.69 16.19 -1.57
CA THR A 138 1.71 16.48 -0.56
C THR A 138 1.92 15.24 0.30
N LEU A 139 3.09 14.66 0.22
CA LEU A 139 3.46 13.47 0.98
C LEU A 139 4.29 13.87 2.20
N ARG A 140 3.97 13.34 3.36
CA ARG A 140 4.84 13.43 4.53
C ARG A 140 6.08 12.57 4.29
N ALA A 141 7.23 13.06 4.66
CA ALA A 141 8.51 12.37 4.61
C ALA A 141 9.30 12.72 5.87
N TRP A 142 10.53 12.29 5.96
CA TRP A 142 11.54 12.83 6.86
C TRP A 142 12.75 13.26 6.02
N LYS A 143 13.51 14.22 6.49
CA LYS A 143 14.69 14.72 5.76
C LYS A 143 15.70 13.58 5.60
N GLY A 144 16.02 13.22 4.36
CA GLY A 144 16.86 12.07 4.04
C GLY A 144 16.09 10.81 3.63
N ALA A 145 14.76 10.78 3.78
CA ALA A 145 13.96 9.62 3.36
C ALA A 145 14.22 9.24 1.91
N ALA A 146 14.42 7.96 1.64
CA ALA A 146 14.44 7.46 0.27
C ALA A 146 13.07 7.65 -0.37
N VAL A 147 13.07 8.20 -1.58
CA VAL A 147 11.86 8.40 -2.40
C VAL A 147 12.11 7.83 -3.78
N SER A 148 11.18 7.02 -4.28
CA SER A 148 11.23 6.50 -5.64
C SER A 148 9.88 6.72 -6.32
N VAL A 149 9.90 7.19 -7.56
CA VAL A 149 8.71 7.34 -8.38
C VAL A 149 8.74 6.31 -9.49
N PHE A 150 7.67 5.54 -9.59
CA PHE A 150 7.44 4.57 -10.65
C PHE A 150 6.29 5.08 -11.52
N ALA A 151 6.61 5.44 -12.76
CA ALA A 151 5.67 5.96 -13.74
C ALA A 151 5.46 4.95 -14.87
N PRO A 152 4.37 4.19 -14.85
CA PRO A 152 4.11 3.18 -15.89
C PRO A 152 3.86 3.79 -17.29
N ASP A 153 3.32 5.01 -17.34
CA ASP A 153 3.01 5.69 -18.59
C ASP A 153 4.17 6.63 -18.97
N PRO A 154 4.85 6.42 -20.12
CA PRO A 154 5.95 7.28 -20.57
C PRO A 154 5.50 8.72 -20.94
N ALA A 155 4.20 8.95 -21.14
CA ALA A 155 3.65 10.28 -21.34
C ALA A 155 3.55 11.09 -20.03
N THR A 156 3.91 10.51 -18.90
CA THR A 156 3.91 11.19 -17.60
C THR A 156 4.77 12.45 -17.63
N ARG A 157 4.24 13.53 -17.06
CA ARG A 157 4.97 14.76 -16.78
C ARG A 157 4.78 15.06 -15.30
N MET A 158 5.87 15.42 -14.64
CA MET A 158 5.85 15.71 -13.21
C MET A 158 6.61 17.00 -12.90
N THR A 159 6.19 17.63 -11.81
CA THR A 159 6.97 18.63 -11.09
C THR A 159 7.09 18.21 -9.62
N SER A 160 8.13 18.67 -8.96
CA SER A 160 8.37 18.30 -7.57
C SER A 160 8.99 19.43 -6.75
N ARG A 161 8.73 19.42 -5.43
CA ARG A 161 9.43 20.22 -4.44
C ARG A 161 9.74 19.33 -3.23
N GLY A 162 10.89 19.56 -2.63
CA GLY A 162 11.34 18.80 -1.46
C GLY A 162 12.03 17.48 -1.80
N LEU A 163 12.51 17.32 -3.04
CA LEU A 163 13.37 16.24 -3.49
C LEU A 163 14.80 16.77 -3.78
N ALA A 164 15.80 15.92 -3.56
CA ALA A 164 17.20 16.24 -3.86
C ALA A 164 17.41 16.40 -5.37
N TRP A 165 16.74 15.58 -6.16
CA TRP A 165 16.73 15.68 -7.62
C TRP A 165 15.31 16.01 -8.08
N PRO A 166 15.05 17.28 -8.50
CA PRO A 166 13.73 17.70 -8.99
C PRO A 166 13.30 16.87 -10.19
N LEU A 167 11.98 16.69 -10.31
CA LEU A 167 11.38 15.91 -11.41
C LEU A 167 10.95 16.78 -12.60
N ASP A 168 11.20 18.09 -12.50
CA ASP A 168 10.85 19.07 -13.53
C ASP A 168 11.68 18.77 -14.78
N GLY A 169 10.99 18.55 -15.91
CA GLY A 169 11.62 18.21 -17.18
C GLY A 169 12.10 16.76 -17.35
N VAL A 170 11.95 15.91 -16.33
CA VAL A 170 12.31 14.49 -16.43
C VAL A 170 11.42 13.80 -17.46
N ARG A 171 12.05 13.04 -18.36
CA ARG A 171 11.39 12.13 -19.30
C ARG A 171 11.30 10.73 -18.66
N PHE A 172 10.08 10.25 -18.48
CA PHE A 172 9.82 8.91 -17.93
C PHE A 172 9.91 7.86 -19.05
N ALA A 173 11.08 7.74 -19.67
CA ALA A 173 11.31 6.79 -20.76
C ALA A 173 11.18 5.32 -20.32
N ASN A 174 11.35 5.05 -19.01
CA ASN A 174 11.17 3.74 -18.40
C ASN A 174 10.71 3.89 -16.95
N LEU A 175 10.31 2.76 -16.37
CA LEU A 175 9.70 2.69 -15.04
C LEU A 175 10.61 3.20 -13.91
N HIS A 176 11.93 3.13 -14.07
CA HIS A 176 12.91 3.39 -13.01
C HIS A 176 13.64 4.74 -13.12
N CYS A 177 13.30 5.59 -14.09
CA CYS A 177 13.97 6.88 -14.31
C CYS A 177 14.02 7.79 -13.08
N ALA A 178 13.01 7.73 -12.21
CA ALA A 178 12.91 8.61 -11.05
C ALA A 178 12.93 7.83 -9.72
N THR A 179 13.68 6.73 -9.69
CA THR A 179 13.99 6.01 -8.46
C THR A 179 15.24 6.57 -7.78
N LEU A 180 15.53 6.10 -6.54
CA LEU A 180 16.73 6.46 -5.78
C LEU A 180 16.85 7.97 -5.44
N ASN A 181 15.74 8.68 -5.42
CA ASN A 181 15.68 10.07 -4.97
C ASN A 181 15.62 10.15 -3.43
N ARG A 182 15.70 11.37 -2.89
CA ARG A 182 15.74 11.61 -1.45
C ARG A 182 14.92 12.85 -1.10
N ALA A 183 14.18 12.79 -0.01
CA ALA A 183 13.48 13.94 0.54
C ALA A 183 14.48 14.92 1.19
N THR A 184 14.34 16.21 0.92
CA THR A 184 15.16 17.29 1.53
C THR A 184 14.47 17.94 2.72
N SER A 185 13.19 17.61 2.96
CA SER A 185 12.39 18.16 4.05
C SER A 185 11.35 17.16 4.54
N SER A 186 10.55 17.54 5.53
CA SER A 186 9.44 16.73 6.06
C SER A 186 8.24 16.62 5.11
N ARG A 187 8.28 17.28 3.96
CA ARG A 187 7.19 17.29 2.96
C ARG A 187 7.78 17.21 1.56
N VAL A 188 7.21 16.32 0.76
CA VAL A 188 7.45 16.24 -0.69
C VAL A 188 6.15 16.62 -1.38
N VAL A 189 6.19 17.66 -2.21
CA VAL A 189 5.06 18.09 -3.03
C VAL A 189 5.30 17.62 -4.46
N LEU A 190 4.33 16.91 -5.01
CA LEU A 190 4.38 16.37 -6.36
C LEU A 190 3.15 16.83 -7.14
N THR A 191 3.32 17.08 -8.43
CA THR A 191 2.22 17.18 -9.37
C THR A 191 2.52 16.23 -10.53
N SER A 192 1.58 15.36 -10.85
CA SER A 192 1.71 14.38 -11.93
C SER A 192 0.52 14.44 -12.87
N THR A 193 0.76 14.37 -14.18
CA THR A 193 -0.30 14.34 -15.21
C THR A 193 -0.94 12.96 -15.37
N ARG A 194 -0.29 11.91 -14.89
CA ARG A 194 -0.75 10.51 -14.94
C ARG A 194 -0.57 9.89 -13.57
N ARG A 195 -1.27 8.79 -13.32
CA ARG A 195 -1.13 8.07 -12.06
C ARG A 195 0.23 7.39 -11.94
N VAL A 196 0.95 7.68 -10.88
CA VAL A 196 2.27 7.12 -10.56
C VAL A 196 2.27 6.52 -9.17
N SER A 197 3.14 5.54 -8.91
CA SER A 197 3.38 5.00 -7.58
C SER A 197 4.60 5.69 -6.97
N VAL A 198 4.42 6.31 -5.82
CA VAL A 198 5.50 6.98 -5.10
C VAL A 198 5.83 6.21 -3.83
N PHE A 199 7.01 5.61 -3.80
CA PHE A 199 7.56 5.02 -2.57
C PHE A 199 8.17 6.11 -1.71
N VAL A 200 7.86 6.07 -0.40
CA VAL A 200 8.49 6.91 0.61
C VAL A 200 8.89 6.01 1.78
N ALA A 201 10.18 5.97 2.10
CA ALA A 201 10.68 5.18 3.22
C ALA A 201 10.14 5.70 4.56
N HIS A 202 9.88 4.78 5.49
CA HIS A 202 9.65 5.12 6.89
C HIS A 202 10.95 5.64 7.53
N PRO A 203 10.87 6.46 8.59
CA PRO A 203 12.05 6.78 9.39
C PRO A 203 12.66 5.46 9.93
N PRO A 204 13.99 5.43 10.13
CA PRO A 204 14.61 4.32 10.84
C PRO A 204 13.99 4.20 12.24
N PRO A 205 13.97 3.00 12.82
CA PRO A 205 13.59 2.85 14.23
C PRO A 205 14.47 3.75 15.10
N ALA A 206 13.93 4.25 16.21
CA ALA A 206 14.72 4.98 17.18
C ALA A 206 15.89 4.11 17.67
N GLU A 207 17.07 4.72 17.91
CA GLU A 207 18.27 3.97 18.32
C GLU A 207 18.09 3.23 19.66
N ASP A 208 17.04 3.58 20.43
CA ASP A 208 16.72 2.97 21.72
C ASP A 208 15.96 1.63 21.61
N ASP A 209 15.63 1.16 20.40
CA ASP A 209 14.86 -0.07 20.13
C ASP A 209 15.75 -1.25 19.65
N LEU A 210 17.10 -1.19 19.81
CA LEU A 210 18.05 -2.24 19.45
C LEU A 210 18.56 -3.03 20.64
#